data_03da3d86ac0f51baa7e2ca3e4a0237af
#
_entry.id   03da3d86ac0f51baa7e2ca3e4a0237af
#
_cell.length_a   1.000
_cell.length_b   1.000
_cell.length_c   1.000
_cell.angle_alpha   90.00
_cell.angle_beta   90.00
_cell.angle_gamma   90.00
#
_symmetry.space_group_name_H-M   'P 1'
#
loop_
_entity.id
_entity.type
_entity.pdbx_description
1 polymer ?
#
loop_
_entity_poly.entity_id
_entity_poly.type
_entity_poly.pdbx_seq_one_letter_code
_entity_poly.pdbx_strand_id
1 'polypeptide(L)'
;MSKKFKFQLNGMTFELPMKHVQTKDYYGKDIQPTIRMNHTATASVVKQYVKKMYPEVVVSATSSSFSMGNSVSIYISDEIGNEVSKSIISDVDSFGQQFVYGKFNGMEDIYEHHSKENATDSGTKIDAGTKFLSVQNRPKFCSLPDIVKMLREMTTTENYVWGKISIEKAIEQVKSYGA
;
A
#
# COMPACT_ATOMS: atom_id res chain seq x y z
N MET A 1 12.12 -0.96 -23.59
CA MET A 1 10.99 -1.50 -22.77
C MET A 1 11.53 -2.49 -21.76
N SER A 2 11.28 -2.30 -20.49
CA SER A 2 11.70 -3.24 -19.43
C SER A 2 10.93 -4.55 -19.58
N LYS A 3 11.64 -5.69 -19.68
CA LYS A 3 11.02 -7.02 -19.72
C LYS A 3 10.22 -7.25 -18.44
N LYS A 4 8.97 -7.70 -18.58
CA LYS A 4 8.09 -8.06 -17.47
C LYS A 4 8.01 -9.58 -17.35
N PHE A 5 7.96 -10.06 -16.13
CA PHE A 5 7.68 -11.45 -15.79
C PHE A 5 6.20 -11.57 -15.40
N LYS A 6 5.51 -12.54 -16.01
CA LYS A 6 4.12 -12.85 -15.70
C LYS A 6 4.06 -14.15 -14.90
N PHE A 7 3.23 -14.16 -13.88
CA PHE A 7 2.99 -15.35 -13.06
C PHE A 7 1.54 -15.41 -12.61
N GLN A 8 1.08 -16.58 -12.25
CA GLN A 8 -0.25 -16.81 -11.70
C GLN A 8 -0.16 -17.10 -10.20
N LEU A 9 -1.06 -16.50 -9.44
CA LEU A 9 -1.20 -16.70 -8.01
C LEU A 9 -2.69 -16.65 -7.66
N ASN A 10 -3.21 -17.70 -7.02
CA ASN A 10 -4.62 -17.85 -6.69
C ASN A 10 -5.53 -17.69 -7.93
N GLY A 11 -5.15 -18.25 -9.07
CA GLY A 11 -5.88 -18.17 -10.34
C GLY A 11 -5.79 -16.83 -11.05
N MET A 12 -5.09 -15.84 -10.52
CA MET A 12 -4.95 -14.51 -11.10
C MET A 12 -3.55 -14.29 -11.68
N THR A 13 -3.50 -13.62 -12.83
CA THR A 13 -2.22 -13.29 -13.48
C THR A 13 -1.69 -11.96 -12.98
N PHE A 14 -0.43 -11.93 -12.53
CA PHE A 14 0.28 -10.73 -12.11
C PHE A 14 1.51 -10.47 -12.98
N GLU A 15 1.96 -9.22 -13.01
CA GLU A 15 3.15 -8.81 -13.76
C GLU A 15 4.12 -8.06 -12.85
N LEU A 16 5.40 -8.44 -12.92
CA LEU A 16 6.48 -7.75 -12.24
C LEU A 16 7.65 -7.48 -13.20
N PRO A 17 8.42 -6.41 -13.01
CA PRO A 17 9.69 -6.23 -13.69
C PRO A 17 10.64 -7.41 -13.41
N MET A 18 11.41 -7.84 -14.43
CA MET A 18 12.36 -8.95 -14.31
C MET A 18 13.39 -8.79 -13.18
N LYS A 19 13.67 -7.56 -12.74
CA LYS A 19 14.56 -7.30 -11.59
C LYS A 19 14.09 -7.94 -10.27
N HIS A 20 12.82 -8.33 -10.18
CA HIS A 20 12.25 -9.02 -9.03
C HIS A 20 12.28 -10.55 -9.17
N VAL A 21 12.84 -11.08 -10.25
CA VAL A 21 13.00 -12.51 -10.47
C VAL A 21 14.48 -12.87 -10.39
N GLN A 22 14.83 -13.67 -9.39
CA GLN A 22 16.18 -14.18 -9.23
C GLN A 22 16.29 -15.53 -9.96
N THR A 23 17.25 -15.62 -10.88
CA THR A 23 17.57 -16.83 -11.65
C THR A 23 18.98 -17.35 -11.36
N LYS A 24 19.75 -16.59 -10.57
CA LYS A 24 21.13 -16.95 -10.18
C LYS A 24 21.32 -16.78 -8.68
N ASP A 25 22.13 -17.64 -8.09
CA ASP A 25 22.53 -17.50 -6.69
C ASP A 25 23.61 -16.40 -6.50
N TYR A 26 24.11 -16.27 -5.27
CA TYR A 26 25.14 -15.29 -4.94
C TYR A 26 26.47 -15.55 -5.70
N TYR A 27 26.75 -16.80 -6.08
CA TYR A 27 27.96 -17.19 -6.81
C TYR A 27 27.77 -17.18 -8.33
N GLY A 28 26.59 -16.73 -8.84
CA GLY A 28 26.29 -16.66 -10.26
C GLY A 28 25.83 -17.97 -10.90
N LYS A 29 25.63 -19.05 -10.08
CA LYS A 29 25.11 -20.33 -10.55
C LYS A 29 23.60 -20.22 -10.80
N ASP A 30 23.15 -20.83 -11.90
CA ASP A 30 21.72 -20.86 -12.22
C ASP A 30 20.94 -21.63 -11.18
N ILE A 31 19.85 -21.01 -10.72
CA ILE A 31 18.91 -21.58 -9.76
C ILE A 31 17.50 -21.59 -10.35
N GLN A 32 16.61 -22.36 -9.75
CA GLN A 32 15.18 -22.27 -10.05
C GLN A 32 14.71 -20.83 -9.87
N PRO A 33 13.95 -20.28 -10.84
CA PRO A 33 13.45 -18.92 -10.74
C PRO A 33 12.72 -18.69 -9.42
N THR A 34 13.06 -17.62 -8.71
CA THR A 34 12.44 -17.23 -7.44
C THR A 34 11.97 -15.80 -7.56
N ILE A 35 10.71 -15.54 -7.22
CA ILE A 35 10.14 -14.19 -7.22
C ILE A 35 10.45 -13.54 -5.88
N ARG A 36 11.21 -12.45 -5.89
CA ARG A 36 11.51 -11.66 -4.69
C ARG A 36 10.43 -10.61 -4.47
N MET A 37 9.61 -10.82 -3.45
CA MET A 37 8.52 -9.92 -3.06
C MET A 37 9.00 -8.88 -2.04
N ASN A 38 9.99 -8.06 -2.43
CA ASN A 38 10.37 -6.89 -1.63
C ASN A 38 9.22 -5.87 -1.57
N HIS A 39 9.35 -4.83 -0.75
CA HIS A 39 8.31 -3.81 -0.54
C HIS A 39 7.77 -3.20 -1.84
N THR A 40 8.61 -2.97 -2.85
CA THR A 40 8.15 -2.41 -4.14
C THR A 40 7.39 -3.42 -4.99
N ALA A 41 7.81 -4.68 -5.00
CA ALA A 41 7.10 -5.76 -5.69
C ALA A 41 5.76 -6.06 -5.01
N THR A 42 5.74 -6.14 -3.68
CA THR A 42 4.53 -6.33 -2.88
C THR A 42 3.52 -5.22 -3.13
N ALA A 43 3.93 -3.94 -3.06
CA ALA A 43 3.07 -2.81 -3.36
C ALA A 43 2.45 -2.91 -4.77
N SER A 44 3.25 -3.31 -5.76
CA SER A 44 2.80 -3.49 -7.15
C SER A 44 1.79 -4.63 -7.29
N VAL A 45 2.04 -5.78 -6.68
CA VAL A 45 1.18 -6.98 -6.78
C VAL A 45 -0.14 -6.75 -6.04
N VAL A 46 -0.11 -6.20 -4.81
CA VAL A 46 -1.33 -5.87 -4.07
C VAL A 46 -2.18 -4.84 -4.82
N LYS A 47 -1.55 -3.82 -5.42
CA LYS A 47 -2.27 -2.87 -6.26
C LYS A 47 -2.92 -3.52 -7.49
N GLN A 48 -2.26 -4.48 -8.12
CA GLN A 48 -2.84 -5.25 -9.23
C GLN A 48 -4.01 -6.13 -8.74
N TYR A 49 -3.88 -6.74 -7.54
CA TYR A 49 -4.94 -7.52 -6.92
C TYR A 49 -6.20 -6.69 -6.72
N VAL A 50 -6.09 -5.52 -6.06
CA VAL A 50 -7.23 -4.63 -5.83
C VAL A 50 -7.91 -4.24 -7.13
N LYS A 51 -7.14 -3.84 -8.16
CA LYS A 51 -7.71 -3.46 -9.46
C LYS A 51 -8.44 -4.58 -10.19
N LYS A 52 -8.11 -5.84 -9.92
CA LYS A 52 -8.74 -7.00 -10.54
C LYS A 52 -9.98 -7.46 -9.78
N MET A 53 -9.90 -7.48 -8.44
CA MET A 53 -10.98 -7.94 -7.59
C MET A 53 -12.05 -6.87 -7.37
N TYR A 54 -11.64 -5.60 -7.34
CA TYR A 54 -12.47 -4.45 -7.01
C TYR A 54 -12.22 -3.33 -8.01
N PRO A 55 -12.68 -3.46 -9.27
CA PRO A 55 -12.39 -2.48 -10.34
C PRO A 55 -12.93 -1.08 -10.03
N GLU A 56 -13.98 -0.99 -9.19
CA GLU A 56 -14.59 0.26 -8.69
C GLU A 56 -13.80 0.93 -7.56
N VAL A 57 -12.75 0.26 -7.05
CA VAL A 57 -11.96 0.78 -5.94
C VAL A 57 -10.70 1.49 -6.45
N VAL A 58 -10.51 2.70 -5.98
CA VAL A 58 -9.28 3.46 -6.22
C VAL A 58 -8.22 3.01 -5.21
N VAL A 59 -7.07 2.59 -5.71
CA VAL A 59 -5.95 2.12 -4.90
C VAL A 59 -4.70 2.94 -5.13
N SER A 60 -4.09 3.40 -4.04
CA SER A 60 -2.73 3.92 -4.03
C SER A 60 -1.85 3.10 -3.09
N ALA A 61 -0.57 3.00 -3.41
CA ALA A 61 0.38 2.25 -2.62
C ALA A 61 1.66 3.06 -2.48
N THR A 62 2.14 3.18 -1.27
CA THR A 62 3.46 3.74 -0.94
C THR A 62 4.33 2.65 -0.35
N SER A 63 5.61 2.72 -0.60
CA SER A 63 6.57 1.78 -0.01
C SER A 63 7.83 2.53 0.41
N SER A 64 8.38 2.18 1.55
CA SER A 64 9.59 2.77 2.09
C SER A 64 10.56 1.72 2.60
N SER A 65 11.84 2.08 2.59
CA SER A 65 12.92 1.28 3.17
C SER A 65 13.64 2.12 4.20
N PHE A 66 13.97 1.53 5.33
CA PHE A 66 14.65 2.17 6.47
C PHE A 66 15.67 1.20 7.08
N SER A 67 16.52 1.67 7.98
CA SER A 67 17.67 0.89 8.49
C SER A 67 17.30 -0.47 9.10
N MET A 68 16.11 -0.62 9.65
CA MET A 68 15.66 -1.87 10.31
C MET A 68 14.57 -2.62 9.54
N GLY A 69 14.32 -2.27 8.27
CA GLY A 69 13.32 -2.98 7.46
C GLY A 69 12.71 -2.15 6.36
N ASN A 70 11.50 -2.54 5.98
CA ASN A 70 10.72 -1.86 4.95
C ASN A 70 9.24 -1.95 5.27
N SER A 71 8.46 -1.09 4.65
CA SER A 71 7.01 -1.07 4.82
C SER A 71 6.29 -0.81 3.51
N VAL A 72 5.06 -1.30 3.44
CA VAL A 72 4.09 -1.03 2.38
C VAL A 72 2.81 -0.53 3.02
N SER A 73 2.33 0.62 2.57
CA SER A 73 1.03 1.15 2.96
C SER A 73 0.13 1.22 1.73
N ILE A 74 -0.99 0.54 1.82
CA ILE A 74 -2.03 0.49 0.80
C ILE A 74 -3.21 1.35 1.27
N TYR A 75 -3.59 2.32 0.46
CA TYR A 75 -4.73 3.19 0.71
C TYR A 75 -5.79 2.92 -0.35
N ILE A 76 -7.00 2.64 0.09
CA ILE A 76 -8.13 2.33 -0.77
C ILE A 76 -9.31 3.26 -0.48
N SER A 77 -10.07 3.59 -1.51
CA SER A 77 -11.30 4.40 -1.42
C SER A 77 -12.22 4.03 -2.59
N ASP A 78 -13.47 4.43 -2.54
CA ASP A 78 -14.29 4.44 -3.74
C ASP A 78 -13.85 5.54 -4.73
N GLU A 79 -14.50 5.64 -5.90
CA GLU A 79 -14.17 6.61 -6.94
C GLU A 79 -14.32 8.07 -6.49
N ILE A 80 -15.21 8.35 -5.53
CA ILE A 80 -15.47 9.70 -5.00
C ILE A 80 -14.74 9.97 -3.68
N GLY A 81 -13.86 9.04 -3.25
CA GLY A 81 -13.02 9.22 -2.08
C GLY A 81 -13.64 8.82 -0.75
N ASN A 82 -14.79 8.12 -0.74
CA ASN A 82 -15.37 7.60 0.49
C ASN A 82 -14.66 6.31 0.94
N GLU A 83 -14.93 5.93 2.18
CA GLU A 83 -14.46 4.68 2.74
C GLU A 83 -15.11 3.48 2.06
N VAL A 84 -14.30 2.46 1.77
CA VAL A 84 -14.79 1.15 1.33
C VAL A 84 -15.12 0.29 2.55
N SER A 85 -15.84 -0.81 2.33
CA SER A 85 -16.25 -1.72 3.39
C SER A 85 -15.03 -2.36 4.10
N LYS A 86 -15.17 -2.67 5.37
CA LYS A 86 -14.14 -3.37 6.16
C LYS A 86 -13.82 -4.75 5.59
N SER A 87 -14.78 -5.39 4.91
CA SER A 87 -14.54 -6.69 4.25
C SER A 87 -13.52 -6.58 3.12
N ILE A 88 -13.58 -5.53 2.31
CA ILE A 88 -12.60 -5.27 1.24
C ILE A 88 -11.22 -5.01 1.85
N ILE A 89 -11.14 -4.19 2.92
CA ILE A 89 -9.87 -3.93 3.61
C ILE A 89 -9.26 -5.23 4.12
N SER A 90 -10.08 -6.06 4.80
CA SER A 90 -9.63 -7.33 5.38
C SER A 90 -9.18 -8.32 4.32
N ASP A 91 -9.86 -8.39 3.17
CA ASP A 91 -9.48 -9.25 2.06
C ASP A 91 -8.15 -8.82 1.43
N VAL A 92 -7.99 -7.52 1.14
CA VAL A 92 -6.75 -6.97 0.59
C VAL A 92 -5.59 -7.13 1.56
N ASP A 93 -5.82 -6.94 2.86
CA ASP A 93 -4.80 -7.17 3.89
C ASP A 93 -4.40 -8.64 3.94
N SER A 94 -5.37 -9.56 3.98
CA SER A 94 -5.12 -11.01 3.97
C SER A 94 -4.31 -11.45 2.75
N PHE A 95 -4.63 -10.91 1.56
CA PHE A 95 -3.84 -11.15 0.36
C PHE A 95 -2.42 -10.59 0.48
N GLY A 96 -2.24 -9.41 1.06
CA GLY A 96 -0.93 -8.78 1.23
C GLY A 96 -0.05 -9.47 2.26
N GLN A 97 -0.63 -9.99 3.35
CA GLN A 97 0.09 -10.63 4.45
C GLN A 97 0.87 -11.90 4.04
N GLN A 98 0.54 -12.52 2.92
CA GLN A 98 1.32 -13.64 2.39
C GLN A 98 2.75 -13.25 1.98
N PHE A 99 3.02 -11.95 1.73
CA PHE A 99 4.32 -11.41 1.35
C PHE A 99 5.09 -10.80 2.52
N VAL A 100 4.53 -10.86 3.73
CA VAL A 100 5.17 -10.36 4.96
C VAL A 100 5.96 -11.48 5.61
N TYR A 101 7.26 -11.24 5.84
CA TYR A 101 8.18 -12.26 6.31
C TYR A 101 8.35 -12.32 7.84
N GLY A 102 7.71 -11.43 8.58
CA GLY A 102 7.93 -11.37 10.02
C GLY A 102 6.67 -11.22 10.85
N LYS A 103 6.74 -11.64 12.10
CA LYS A 103 5.71 -11.44 13.11
C LYS A 103 6.36 -10.89 14.38
N PHE A 104 5.78 -9.83 14.94
CA PHE A 104 6.23 -9.32 16.23
C PHE A 104 5.75 -10.24 17.35
N ASN A 105 6.69 -10.74 18.16
CA ASN A 105 6.40 -11.48 19.36
C ASN A 105 6.46 -10.52 20.56
N GLY A 106 5.29 -10.05 21.00
CA GLY A 106 5.18 -9.08 22.08
C GLY A 106 5.57 -9.63 23.48
N MET A 107 5.71 -10.95 23.64
CA MET A 107 6.14 -11.54 24.92
C MET A 107 7.67 -11.48 25.09
N GLU A 108 8.40 -11.54 23.98
CA GLU A 108 9.87 -11.54 24.00
C GLU A 108 10.48 -10.24 23.44
N ASP A 109 9.63 -9.30 23.04
CA ASP A 109 10.00 -8.03 22.37
C ASP A 109 10.93 -8.22 21.16
N ILE A 110 10.78 -9.36 20.47
CA ILE A 110 11.57 -9.72 19.31
C ILE A 110 10.69 -9.79 18.06
N TYR A 111 11.31 -9.51 16.91
CA TYR A 111 10.70 -9.67 15.62
C TYR A 111 11.15 -11.02 15.02
N GLU A 112 10.24 -11.99 15.02
CA GLU A 112 10.52 -13.31 14.47
C GLU A 112 10.41 -13.30 12.94
N HIS A 113 11.45 -13.80 12.28
CA HIS A 113 11.43 -14.00 10.84
C HIS A 113 10.81 -15.35 10.50
N HIS A 114 9.62 -15.34 9.92
CA HIS A 114 9.00 -16.53 9.39
C HIS A 114 9.20 -16.57 7.87
N SER A 115 9.96 -17.52 7.37
CA SER A 115 9.96 -17.83 5.95
C SER A 115 8.64 -18.53 5.60
N LYS A 116 7.64 -17.77 5.16
CA LYS A 116 6.47 -18.38 4.52
C LYS A 116 6.91 -18.91 3.17
N GLU A 117 6.89 -20.22 2.99
CA GLU A 117 7.07 -20.83 1.68
C GLU A 117 5.79 -20.60 0.87
N ASN A 118 5.82 -19.61 0.00
CA ASN A 118 4.78 -19.35 -0.97
C ASN A 118 5.29 -19.73 -2.36
N ALA A 119 4.37 -20.21 -3.18
CA ALA A 119 4.65 -20.49 -4.58
C ALA A 119 3.51 -19.98 -5.47
N THR A 120 3.84 -19.69 -6.72
CA THR A 120 2.86 -19.42 -7.77
C THR A 120 2.07 -20.68 -8.10
N ASP A 121 0.98 -20.55 -8.83
CA ASP A 121 0.16 -21.68 -9.28
C ASP A 121 0.98 -22.68 -10.16
N SER A 122 2.07 -22.22 -10.77
CA SER A 122 3.03 -23.06 -11.52
C SER A 122 4.18 -23.61 -10.67
N GLY A 123 4.19 -23.39 -9.35
CA GLY A 123 5.22 -23.88 -8.44
C GLY A 123 6.50 -23.03 -8.35
N THR A 124 6.53 -21.85 -9.00
CA THR A 124 7.65 -20.93 -8.85
C THR A 124 7.68 -20.36 -7.42
N LYS A 125 8.81 -20.50 -6.73
CA LYS A 125 8.96 -20.02 -5.36
C LYS A 125 8.78 -18.50 -5.27
N ILE A 126 8.02 -18.07 -4.25
CA ILE A 126 7.86 -16.66 -3.87
C ILE A 126 8.58 -16.44 -2.54
N ASP A 127 9.56 -15.56 -2.54
CA ASP A 127 10.33 -15.17 -1.37
C ASP A 127 9.74 -13.88 -0.78
N ALA A 128 9.14 -13.98 0.41
CA ALA A 128 8.55 -12.85 1.11
C ALA A 128 9.65 -11.90 1.60
N GLY A 129 9.57 -10.65 1.21
CA GLY A 129 10.61 -9.65 1.51
C GLY A 129 10.06 -8.31 2.03
N THR A 130 8.79 -8.29 2.46
CA THR A 130 8.15 -7.13 3.10
C THR A 130 8.10 -7.34 4.61
N LYS A 131 8.54 -6.37 5.40
CA LYS A 131 8.50 -6.46 6.86
C LYS A 131 7.16 -6.03 7.44
N PHE A 132 6.64 -4.90 6.98
CA PHE A 132 5.38 -4.35 7.44
C PHE A 132 4.46 -4.08 6.26
N LEU A 133 3.20 -4.46 6.39
CA LEU A 133 2.16 -4.12 5.44
C LEU A 133 0.94 -3.63 6.21
N SER A 134 0.34 -2.55 5.73
CA SER A 134 -0.92 -2.02 6.25
C SER A 134 -1.86 -1.69 5.10
N VAL A 135 -3.12 -2.03 5.27
CA VAL A 135 -4.20 -1.67 4.36
C VAL A 135 -5.22 -0.86 5.13
N GLN A 136 -5.57 0.31 4.60
CA GLN A 136 -6.51 1.21 5.27
C GLN A 136 -7.30 2.04 4.26
N ASN A 137 -8.43 2.53 4.70
CA ASN A 137 -9.15 3.52 3.93
C ASN A 137 -8.27 4.74 3.69
N ARG A 138 -8.35 5.29 2.47
CA ARG A 138 -7.67 6.53 2.16
C ARG A 138 -8.25 7.62 3.08
N PRO A 139 -7.39 8.35 3.82
CA PRO A 139 -7.90 9.48 4.57
C PRO A 139 -8.61 10.42 3.59
N LYS A 140 -9.83 10.85 3.94
CA LYS A 140 -10.53 11.87 3.17
C LYS A 140 -9.63 13.09 3.13
N PHE A 141 -8.96 13.29 2.01
CA PHE A 141 -8.49 14.63 1.70
C PHE A 141 -9.77 15.42 1.39
N CYS A 142 -10.16 16.29 2.33
CA CYS A 142 -11.24 17.21 2.07
C CYS A 142 -10.99 17.86 0.73
N SER A 143 -11.92 17.74 -0.20
CA SER A 143 -11.84 18.50 -1.45
C SER A 143 -11.82 20.00 -1.11
N LEU A 144 -11.28 20.85 -1.97
CA LEU A 144 -11.30 22.29 -1.73
C LEU A 144 -12.70 22.82 -1.31
N PRO A 145 -13.80 22.36 -1.94
CA PRO A 145 -15.17 22.66 -1.48
C PRO A 145 -15.48 22.19 -0.06
N ASP A 146 -15.00 21.01 0.36
CA ASP A 146 -15.24 20.50 1.71
C ASP A 146 -14.45 21.29 2.75
N ILE A 147 -13.22 21.67 2.45
CA ILE A 147 -12.41 22.56 3.31
C ILE A 147 -13.10 23.92 3.45
N VAL A 148 -13.60 24.51 2.37
CA VAL A 148 -14.33 25.77 2.39
C VAL A 148 -15.62 25.64 3.20
N LYS A 149 -16.35 24.53 3.08
CA LYS A 149 -17.56 24.25 3.87
C LYS A 149 -17.21 24.13 5.36
N MET A 150 -16.20 23.34 5.69
CA MET A 150 -15.71 23.17 7.06
C MET A 150 -15.25 24.49 7.69
N LEU A 151 -14.51 25.33 6.94
CA LEU A 151 -14.08 26.66 7.38
C LEU A 151 -15.27 27.59 7.61
N ARG A 152 -16.31 27.52 6.77
CA ARG A 152 -17.55 28.29 6.98
C ARG A 152 -18.30 27.85 8.22
N GLU A 153 -18.43 26.54 8.45
CA GLU A 153 -19.06 25.99 9.66
C GLU A 153 -18.29 26.36 10.93
N MET A 154 -16.97 26.36 10.88
CA MET A 154 -16.11 26.78 12.01
C MET A 154 -16.21 28.29 12.31
N THR A 155 -16.41 29.13 11.31
CA THR A 155 -16.55 30.58 11.48
C THR A 155 -17.93 31.02 11.98
N THR A 156 -18.95 30.16 11.88
CA THR A 156 -20.32 30.42 12.39
C THR A 156 -20.52 29.94 13.84
N THR A 157 -19.61 29.14 14.40
CA THR A 157 -19.65 28.73 15.81
C THR A 157 -18.78 29.67 16.65
N GLU A 158 -19.43 30.46 17.53
CA GLU A 158 -18.83 31.51 18.37
C GLU A 158 -17.74 31.05 19.37
N ASN A 159 -17.27 29.82 19.31
CA ASN A 159 -16.41 29.19 20.31
C ASN A 159 -14.98 28.88 19.86
N TYR A 160 -14.51 29.37 18.71
CA TYR A 160 -13.12 29.12 18.30
C TYR A 160 -12.26 30.38 18.34
N VAL A 161 -11.45 30.49 19.39
CA VAL A 161 -10.36 31.49 19.55
C VAL A 161 -9.17 31.10 18.69
N TRP A 162 -9.34 31.04 17.38
CA TRP A 162 -8.22 31.15 16.43
C TRP A 162 -8.31 32.53 15.83
N GLY A 163 -7.27 33.31 16.01
CA GLY A 163 -7.23 34.71 15.62
C GLY A 163 -7.81 34.95 14.23
N LYS A 164 -8.50 36.07 14.07
CA LYS A 164 -9.24 36.55 12.90
C LYS A 164 -8.47 36.38 11.59
N ILE A 165 -8.41 35.13 11.08
CA ILE A 165 -8.00 34.88 9.69
C ILE A 165 -9.30 34.96 8.89
N SER A 166 -9.38 35.90 7.94
CA SER A 166 -10.52 35.93 7.02
C SER A 166 -10.56 34.64 6.20
N ILE A 167 -11.76 34.20 5.81
CA ILE A 167 -11.93 33.00 4.99
C ILE A 167 -11.07 33.08 3.72
N GLU A 168 -10.95 34.29 3.14
CA GLU A 168 -10.12 34.53 1.96
C GLU A 168 -8.64 34.22 2.22
N LYS A 169 -8.12 34.62 3.37
CA LYS A 169 -6.72 34.37 3.75
C LYS A 169 -6.46 32.88 4.02
N ALA A 170 -7.43 32.18 4.60
CA ALA A 170 -7.34 30.73 4.80
C ALA A 170 -7.38 29.96 3.45
N ILE A 171 -8.22 30.41 2.51
CA ILE A 171 -8.26 29.84 1.14
C ILE A 171 -6.96 30.11 0.39
N GLU A 172 -6.36 31.28 0.53
CA GLU A 172 -5.08 31.60 -0.08
C GLU A 172 -3.93 30.75 0.47
N GLN A 173 -3.90 30.54 1.79
CA GLN A 173 -2.94 29.61 2.41
C GLN A 173 -3.12 28.17 1.91
N VAL A 174 -4.34 27.65 1.83
CA VAL A 174 -4.57 26.29 1.32
C VAL A 174 -4.16 26.16 -0.14
N LYS A 175 -4.36 27.18 -0.97
CA LYS A 175 -3.89 27.20 -2.37
C LYS A 175 -2.36 27.19 -2.47
N SER A 176 -1.64 27.82 -1.53
CA SER A 176 -0.18 27.85 -1.51
C SER A 176 0.47 26.52 -1.09
N TYR A 177 -0.27 25.62 -0.39
CA TYR A 177 0.21 24.30 0.00
C TYR A 177 -0.14 23.20 -1.02
N GLY A 178 -0.93 23.50 -2.05
CA GLY A 178 -1.36 22.57 -3.08
C GLY A 178 -0.75 22.80 -4.47
N ALA A 179 0.23 23.66 -4.57
CA ALA A 179 0.98 23.94 -5.81
C ALA A 179 2.31 23.21 -5.87
#